data_804c37b66687d37602413b666e5bb230
#
_entry.id   804c37b66687d37602413b666e5bb230
#
_cell.length_a   1.000
_cell.length_b   1.000
_cell.length_c   1.000
_cell.angle_alpha   90.00
_cell.angle_beta   90.00
_cell.angle_gamma   90.00
#
_symmetry.space_group_name_H-M   'P 1'
#
loop_
_entity.id
_entity.type
_entity.pdbx_description
1 polymer ?
#
loop_
_entity_poly.entity_id
_entity_poly.type
_entity_poly.pdbx_seq_one_letter_code
_entity_poly.pdbx_strand_id
1 'polypeptide(L)'
;MQLKVKNFILILILLFGSLNSFSQEITAMDFQQKMNEKFSDPNRSPLSEKDRNEFRNLNFFEIDSSFIVEAHFLRTPAEAPFKMQTTTDRLPIYVKYAEIYFSLQKKNFKLNVFQNQELISDKEYYNYLFLPFTDLTNGETTYSGGRYLDLRIPEGDSILLDFNKAYNPYCAYNSNFSCPKVPAENDLKIAISAGVKF
;
A
#
# COMPACT_ATOMS: atom_id res chain seq x y z
N MET A 1 49.18 -55.11 28.44
CA MET A 1 48.59 -53.86 28.95
C MET A 1 48.06 -53.10 27.72
N GLN A 2 46.78 -53.22 27.42
CA GLN A 2 46.14 -52.63 26.23
C GLN A 2 45.38 -51.38 26.67
N LEU A 3 45.77 -50.22 26.13
CA LEU A 3 45.01 -48.97 26.30
C LEU A 3 43.86 -48.94 25.28
N LYS A 4 42.63 -48.91 25.79
CA LYS A 4 41.45 -48.69 24.97
C LYS A 4 41.30 -47.15 24.73
N VAL A 5 41.49 -46.72 23.48
CA VAL A 5 41.16 -45.39 23.03
C VAL A 5 39.67 -45.30 22.79
N LYS A 6 38.97 -44.52 23.63
CA LYS A 6 37.55 -44.18 23.41
C LYS A 6 37.45 -43.05 22.40
N ASN A 7 36.91 -43.33 21.23
CA ASN A 7 36.54 -42.32 20.23
C ASN A 7 35.37 -41.51 20.77
N PHE A 8 35.63 -40.25 21.06
CA PHE A 8 34.58 -39.24 21.36
C PHE A 8 34.18 -38.59 20.05
N ILE A 9 33.04 -39.03 19.49
CA ILE A 9 32.43 -38.37 18.31
C ILE A 9 31.70 -37.14 18.82
N LEU A 10 32.28 -35.98 18.58
CA LEU A 10 31.64 -34.67 18.83
C LEU A 10 30.64 -34.37 17.69
N ILE A 11 29.35 -34.60 17.94
CA ILE A 11 28.30 -34.21 17.02
C ILE A 11 28.06 -32.70 17.16
N LEU A 12 28.64 -31.97 16.21
CA LEU A 12 28.38 -30.52 16.06
C LEU A 12 27.00 -30.32 15.40
N ILE A 13 25.98 -30.13 16.21
CA ILE A 13 24.65 -29.74 15.70
C ILE A 13 24.72 -28.28 15.25
N LEU A 14 24.92 -28.07 13.94
CA LEU A 14 24.73 -26.78 13.29
C LEU A 14 23.23 -26.44 13.31
N LEU A 15 22.82 -25.70 14.32
CA LEU A 15 21.54 -24.98 14.32
C LEU A 15 21.58 -23.91 13.24
N PHE A 16 21.19 -24.24 12.02
CA PHE A 16 20.79 -23.27 11.00
C PHE A 16 19.49 -22.61 11.47
N GLY A 17 19.61 -21.61 12.30
CA GLY A 17 18.53 -20.66 12.52
C GLY A 17 18.26 -19.95 11.20
N SER A 18 17.20 -20.34 10.51
CA SER A 18 16.64 -19.55 9.41
C SER A 18 16.25 -18.18 10.01
N LEU A 19 17.11 -17.19 9.80
CA LEU A 19 16.76 -15.78 9.97
C LEU A 19 15.69 -15.48 8.92
N ASN A 20 14.43 -15.72 9.27
CA ASN A 20 13.33 -15.12 8.54
C ASN A 20 13.51 -13.60 8.70
N SER A 21 14.05 -12.94 7.69
CA SER A 21 13.93 -11.49 7.52
C SER A 21 12.46 -11.19 7.30
N PHE A 22 11.70 -11.13 8.38
CA PHE A 22 10.42 -10.44 8.38
C PHE A 22 10.74 -8.99 8.04
N SER A 23 10.46 -8.57 6.81
CA SER A 23 10.32 -7.17 6.50
C SER A 23 9.24 -6.65 7.44
N GLN A 24 9.64 -5.92 8.48
CA GLN A 24 8.72 -5.40 9.48
C GLN A 24 7.76 -4.46 8.77
N GLU A 25 6.52 -4.88 8.63
CA GLU A 25 5.49 -4.07 8.00
C GLU A 25 5.31 -2.79 8.82
N ILE A 26 5.40 -1.63 8.16
CA ILE A 26 5.26 -0.32 8.82
C ILE A 26 3.88 -0.23 9.44
N THR A 27 3.79 0.10 10.73
CA THR A 27 2.50 0.30 11.40
C THR A 27 1.73 1.47 10.81
N ALA A 28 0.41 1.53 11.03
CA ALA A 28 -0.40 2.69 10.61
C ALA A 28 0.09 3.99 11.26
N MET A 29 0.50 3.94 12.53
CA MET A 29 1.05 5.10 13.25
C MET A 29 2.33 5.60 12.60
N ASP A 30 3.30 4.71 12.32
CA ASP A 30 4.55 5.07 11.65
C ASP A 30 4.31 5.63 10.24
N PHE A 31 3.33 5.05 9.52
CA PHE A 31 2.95 5.54 8.20
C PHE A 31 2.40 6.96 8.26
N GLN A 32 1.45 7.24 9.17
CA GLN A 32 0.85 8.56 9.35
C GLN A 32 1.89 9.60 9.77
N GLN A 33 2.81 9.23 10.66
CA GLN A 33 3.93 10.08 11.05
C GLN A 33 4.83 10.42 9.85
N LYS A 34 5.27 9.41 9.09
CA LYS A 34 6.10 9.61 7.88
C LYS A 34 5.40 10.45 6.82
N MET A 35 4.08 10.33 6.68
CA MET A 35 3.31 11.19 5.79
C MET A 35 3.36 12.65 6.25
N ASN A 36 3.17 12.94 7.54
CA ASN A 36 3.28 14.29 8.09
C ASN A 36 4.69 14.87 7.91
N GLU A 37 5.74 14.07 8.17
CA GLU A 37 7.13 14.46 7.94
C GLU A 37 7.39 14.79 6.47
N LYS A 38 6.86 13.97 5.54
CA LYS A 38 6.99 14.21 4.09
C LYS A 38 6.29 15.50 3.67
N PHE A 39 5.08 15.77 4.18
CA PHE A 39 4.31 16.95 3.84
C PHE A 39 4.94 18.25 4.38
N SER A 40 5.67 18.20 5.48
CA SER A 40 6.40 19.34 6.04
C SER A 40 7.78 19.56 5.40
N ASP A 41 8.36 18.55 4.74
CA ASP A 41 9.70 18.63 4.16
C ASP A 41 9.71 19.47 2.88
N PRO A 42 10.51 20.58 2.80
CA PRO A 42 10.53 21.44 1.62
C PRO A 42 10.95 20.74 0.32
N ASN A 43 11.68 19.64 0.40
CA ASN A 43 12.18 18.91 -0.77
C ASN A 43 11.26 17.77 -1.24
N ARG A 44 10.31 17.34 -0.40
CA ARG A 44 9.45 16.17 -0.67
C ARG A 44 7.96 16.48 -0.63
N SER A 45 7.59 17.62 -0.09
CA SER A 45 6.19 18.02 0.09
C SER A 45 5.46 18.18 -1.24
N PRO A 46 4.23 17.66 -1.37
CA PRO A 46 3.38 17.99 -2.49
C PRO A 46 2.71 19.38 -2.36
N LEU A 47 2.77 20.00 -1.19
CA LEU A 47 2.16 21.30 -0.93
C LEU A 47 2.90 22.43 -1.66
N SER A 48 2.17 23.49 -2.00
CA SER A 48 2.82 24.74 -2.37
C SER A 48 3.64 25.27 -1.19
N GLU A 49 4.62 26.14 -1.42
CA GLU A 49 5.39 26.77 -0.34
C GLU A 49 4.49 27.49 0.66
N LYS A 50 3.46 28.21 0.17
CA LYS A 50 2.49 28.89 1.00
C LYS A 50 1.76 27.90 1.92
N ASP A 51 1.18 26.84 1.33
CA ASP A 51 0.38 25.87 2.09
C ASP A 51 1.25 25.07 3.06
N ARG A 52 2.51 24.76 2.70
CA ARG A 52 3.47 24.10 3.56
C ARG A 52 3.84 24.96 4.79
N ASN A 53 3.98 26.27 4.63
CA ASN A 53 4.27 27.17 5.76
C ASN A 53 3.14 27.21 6.79
N GLU A 54 1.91 26.97 6.35
CA GLU A 54 0.71 26.89 7.19
C GLU A 54 0.42 25.46 7.68
N PHE A 55 1.04 24.45 7.06
CA PHE A 55 0.82 23.05 7.37
C PHE A 55 1.21 22.70 8.81
N ARG A 56 0.39 21.88 9.45
CA ARG A 56 0.68 21.33 10.78
C ARG A 56 0.71 19.81 10.71
N ASN A 57 -0.41 19.20 10.35
CA ASN A 57 -0.56 17.75 10.20
C ASN A 57 -1.65 17.47 9.17
N LEU A 58 -1.56 16.32 8.51
CA LEU A 58 -2.70 15.74 7.84
C LEU A 58 -3.75 15.34 8.88
N ASN A 59 -5.01 15.46 8.52
CA ASN A 59 -6.10 15.00 9.36
C ASN A 59 -6.34 13.50 9.08
N PHE A 60 -6.31 12.66 10.10
CA PHE A 60 -6.58 11.22 9.98
C PHE A 60 -7.79 10.82 10.81
N PHE A 61 -8.43 9.72 10.44
CA PHE A 61 -9.30 9.00 11.34
C PHE A 61 -8.47 8.37 12.48
N GLU A 62 -9.10 8.08 13.61
CA GLU A 62 -8.47 7.25 14.63
C GLU A 62 -8.13 5.86 14.04
N ILE A 63 -7.01 5.29 14.47
CA ILE A 63 -6.59 3.98 13.99
C ILE A 63 -7.56 2.93 14.54
N ASP A 64 -8.18 2.20 13.63
CA ASP A 64 -9.15 1.16 13.95
C ASP A 64 -8.74 -0.16 13.29
N SER A 65 -8.47 -1.17 14.12
CA SER A 65 -8.07 -2.50 13.67
C SER A 65 -9.16 -3.24 12.87
N SER A 66 -10.43 -2.83 12.98
CA SER A 66 -11.51 -3.38 12.16
C SER A 66 -11.37 -3.08 10.67
N PHE A 67 -10.53 -2.09 10.31
CA PHE A 67 -10.14 -1.76 8.94
C PHE A 67 -8.79 -2.36 8.51
N ILE A 68 -8.28 -3.33 9.27
CA ILE A 68 -7.14 -4.16 8.88
C ILE A 68 -7.69 -5.54 8.52
N VAL A 69 -7.59 -5.92 7.25
CA VAL A 69 -8.20 -7.17 6.76
C VAL A 69 -7.18 -7.97 5.95
N GLU A 70 -7.20 -9.28 6.12
CA GLU A 70 -6.51 -10.19 5.23
C GLU A 70 -7.33 -10.41 3.96
N ALA A 71 -6.70 -10.28 2.79
CA ALA A 71 -7.33 -10.44 1.50
C ALA A 71 -6.68 -11.59 0.73
N HIS A 72 -7.49 -12.41 0.07
CA HIS A 72 -7.01 -13.38 -0.92
C HIS A 72 -6.53 -12.63 -2.17
N PHE A 73 -5.29 -12.91 -2.58
CA PHE A 73 -4.59 -12.26 -3.69
C PHE A 73 -4.53 -13.18 -4.90
N LEU A 74 -5.31 -12.87 -5.93
CA LEU A 74 -5.40 -13.66 -7.16
C LEU A 74 -4.69 -12.94 -8.31
N ARG A 75 -3.56 -13.49 -8.76
CA ARG A 75 -2.82 -12.96 -9.93
C ARG A 75 -3.64 -13.01 -11.21
N THR A 76 -3.50 -11.97 -12.04
CA THR A 76 -4.18 -11.88 -13.35
C THR A 76 -3.15 -11.77 -14.51
N PRO A 77 -2.33 -12.82 -14.74
CA PRO A 77 -1.20 -12.74 -15.68
C PRO A 77 -1.58 -12.60 -17.16
N ALA A 78 -2.85 -12.85 -17.50
CA ALA A 78 -3.35 -12.70 -18.86
C ALA A 78 -3.85 -11.30 -19.21
N GLU A 79 -3.87 -10.38 -18.24
CA GLU A 79 -4.31 -8.99 -18.46
C GLU A 79 -3.28 -8.21 -19.28
N ALA A 80 -3.77 -7.49 -20.28
CA ALA A 80 -2.92 -6.64 -21.12
C ALA A 80 -2.64 -5.29 -20.45
N PRO A 81 -1.46 -4.69 -20.68
CA PRO A 81 -1.19 -3.32 -20.26
C PRO A 81 -2.17 -2.32 -20.91
N PHE A 82 -2.54 -1.29 -20.18
CA PHE A 82 -3.46 -0.25 -20.61
C PHE A 82 -2.99 1.15 -20.16
N LYS A 83 -3.52 2.17 -20.81
CA LYS A 83 -3.29 3.58 -20.46
C LYS A 83 -4.23 3.98 -19.32
N MET A 84 -3.69 4.18 -18.10
CA MET A 84 -4.49 4.62 -16.97
C MET A 84 -4.80 6.11 -17.06
N GLN A 85 -6.08 6.45 -16.91
CA GLN A 85 -6.52 7.84 -16.89
C GLN A 85 -5.97 8.56 -15.66
N THR A 86 -5.58 9.83 -15.84
CA THR A 86 -5.13 10.68 -14.74
C THR A 86 -5.95 11.97 -14.67
N THR A 87 -5.64 12.82 -13.70
CA THR A 87 -6.24 14.16 -13.56
C THR A 87 -5.72 15.17 -14.60
N THR A 88 -4.76 14.77 -15.44
CA THR A 88 -4.20 15.54 -16.56
C THR A 88 -4.23 14.71 -17.84
N ASP A 89 -3.56 15.17 -18.91
CA ASP A 89 -3.43 14.43 -20.17
C ASP A 89 -2.39 13.29 -20.12
N ARG A 90 -1.65 13.14 -19.02
CA ARG A 90 -0.70 12.03 -18.83
C ARG A 90 -1.43 10.70 -18.74
N LEU A 91 -0.98 9.70 -19.47
CA LEU A 91 -1.58 8.37 -19.56
C LEU A 91 -0.51 7.28 -19.31
N PRO A 92 -0.08 7.09 -18.05
CA PRO A 92 0.92 6.09 -17.70
C PRO A 92 0.42 4.68 -18.00
N ILE A 93 1.35 3.77 -18.31
CA ILE A 93 1.03 2.38 -18.65
C ILE A 93 0.96 1.56 -17.36
N TYR A 94 -0.20 0.97 -17.11
CA TYR A 94 -0.45 0.04 -16.01
C TYR A 94 -0.93 -1.32 -16.52
N VAL A 95 -0.78 -2.34 -15.70
CA VAL A 95 -1.44 -3.63 -15.88
C VAL A 95 -2.30 -3.91 -14.65
N LYS A 96 -3.48 -4.51 -14.81
CA LYS A 96 -4.20 -5.13 -13.69
C LYS A 96 -3.39 -6.35 -13.26
N TYR A 97 -2.65 -6.22 -12.16
CA TYR A 97 -1.68 -7.22 -11.70
C TYR A 97 -2.36 -8.37 -10.96
N ALA A 98 -3.39 -8.03 -10.19
CA ALA A 98 -4.13 -8.99 -9.40
C ALA A 98 -5.55 -8.47 -9.10
N GLU A 99 -6.42 -9.37 -8.68
CA GLU A 99 -7.64 -9.09 -7.96
C GLU A 99 -7.47 -9.49 -6.50
N ILE A 100 -8.00 -8.70 -5.57
CA ILE A 100 -8.02 -9.02 -4.15
C ILE A 100 -9.45 -9.16 -3.66
N TYR A 101 -9.69 -10.21 -2.88
CA TYR A 101 -11.00 -10.55 -2.33
C TYR A 101 -10.91 -10.53 -0.80
N PHE A 102 -11.79 -9.81 -0.14
CA PHE A 102 -11.78 -9.67 1.32
C PHE A 102 -13.18 -9.49 1.88
N SER A 103 -13.32 -9.73 3.18
CA SER A 103 -14.54 -9.46 3.92
C SER A 103 -14.31 -8.29 4.89
N LEU A 104 -15.22 -7.32 4.86
CA LEU A 104 -15.23 -6.19 5.78
C LEU A 104 -16.66 -5.97 6.26
N GLN A 105 -16.86 -5.82 7.58
CA GLN A 105 -18.18 -5.66 8.20
C GLN A 105 -19.21 -6.70 7.69
N LYS A 106 -18.79 -7.97 7.59
CA LYS A 106 -19.61 -9.12 7.12
C LYS A 106 -20.08 -9.03 5.67
N LYS A 107 -19.50 -8.16 4.86
CA LYS A 107 -19.74 -8.07 3.41
C LYS A 107 -18.47 -8.45 2.65
N ASN A 108 -18.64 -9.08 1.49
CA ASN A 108 -17.53 -9.46 0.62
C ASN A 108 -17.30 -8.38 -0.43
N PHE A 109 -16.04 -8.07 -0.67
CA PHE A 109 -15.58 -7.07 -1.64
C PHE A 109 -14.49 -7.63 -2.53
N LYS A 110 -14.36 -7.00 -3.68
CA LYS A 110 -13.26 -7.20 -4.62
C LYS A 110 -12.68 -5.85 -5.02
N LEU A 111 -11.37 -5.76 -5.12
CA LEU A 111 -10.66 -4.62 -5.72
C LEU A 111 -9.61 -5.13 -6.71
N ASN A 112 -9.35 -4.35 -7.75
CA ASN A 112 -8.27 -4.58 -8.69
C ASN A 112 -7.01 -3.88 -8.20
N VAL A 113 -5.87 -4.58 -8.29
CA VAL A 113 -4.55 -4.07 -7.92
C VAL A 113 -3.73 -3.87 -9.18
N PHE A 114 -3.06 -2.75 -9.29
CA PHE A 114 -2.36 -2.34 -10.50
C PHE A 114 -0.85 -2.25 -10.30
N GLN A 115 -0.09 -2.50 -11.38
CA GLN A 115 1.35 -2.28 -11.41
C GLN A 115 1.70 -1.32 -12.55
N ASN A 116 2.44 -0.27 -12.23
CA ASN A 116 2.95 0.67 -13.22
C ASN A 116 4.12 0.03 -13.98
N GLN A 117 4.00 -0.08 -15.30
CA GLN A 117 4.98 -0.75 -16.13
C GLN A 117 6.26 0.09 -16.35
N GLU A 118 6.20 1.39 -16.09
CA GLU A 118 7.36 2.29 -16.19
C GLU A 118 8.29 2.14 -14.96
N LEU A 119 7.79 1.57 -13.84
CA LEU A 119 8.52 1.45 -12.58
C LEU A 119 9.13 0.06 -12.33
N ILE A 120 8.79 -0.97 -13.12
CA ILE A 120 9.22 -2.36 -12.88
C ILE A 120 10.74 -2.57 -12.96
N SER A 121 11.46 -1.68 -13.66
CA SER A 121 12.92 -1.72 -13.78
C SER A 121 13.64 -1.04 -12.61
N ASP A 122 12.92 -0.31 -11.77
CA ASP A 122 13.46 0.36 -10.61
C ASP A 122 13.57 -0.62 -9.43
N LYS A 123 14.74 -0.68 -8.80
CA LYS A 123 15.02 -1.57 -7.68
C LYS A 123 14.16 -1.32 -6.45
N GLU A 124 13.66 -0.11 -6.29
CA GLU A 124 12.76 0.27 -5.19
C GLU A 124 11.31 -0.09 -5.48
N TYR A 125 10.91 -0.08 -6.77
CA TYR A 125 9.50 -0.18 -7.19
C TYR A 125 9.17 -1.45 -7.99
N TYR A 126 10.12 -2.38 -8.23
CA TYR A 126 9.87 -3.59 -9.03
C TYR A 126 8.74 -4.48 -8.48
N ASN A 127 8.52 -4.46 -7.16
CA ASN A 127 7.47 -5.20 -6.48
C ASN A 127 6.35 -4.30 -5.93
N TYR A 128 6.35 -3.02 -6.32
CA TYR A 128 5.32 -2.06 -5.91
C TYR A 128 4.01 -2.32 -6.63
N LEU A 129 2.92 -2.27 -5.86
CA LEU A 129 1.56 -2.38 -6.35
C LEU A 129 0.74 -1.19 -5.88
N PHE A 130 -0.12 -0.73 -6.75
CA PHE A 130 -0.98 0.44 -6.57
C PHE A 130 -2.45 -0.01 -6.41
N LEU A 131 -3.08 0.38 -5.32
CA LEU A 131 -4.48 0.10 -5.04
C LEU A 131 -5.26 1.41 -4.85
N PRO A 132 -5.81 1.99 -5.93
CA PRO A 132 -6.75 3.09 -5.82
C PRO A 132 -8.16 2.58 -5.52
N PHE A 133 -8.93 3.30 -4.70
CA PHE A 133 -10.32 2.95 -4.41
C PHE A 133 -11.16 4.19 -4.10
N THR A 134 -12.47 4.08 -4.34
CA THR A 134 -13.50 4.97 -3.82
C THR A 134 -14.37 4.23 -2.80
N ASP A 135 -15.01 4.98 -1.92
CA ASP A 135 -15.90 4.47 -0.89
C ASP A 135 -16.97 5.53 -0.52
N LEU A 136 -17.92 5.18 0.35
CA LEU A 136 -19.02 6.06 0.70
C LEU A 136 -18.62 7.31 1.51
N THR A 137 -17.36 7.46 1.91
CA THR A 137 -16.88 8.67 2.59
C THR A 137 -16.40 9.75 1.63
N ASN A 138 -16.22 9.41 0.33
CA ASN A 138 -15.67 10.35 -0.65
C ASN A 138 -16.64 11.53 -0.93
N GLY A 139 -16.11 12.74 -0.86
CA GLY A 139 -16.87 13.96 -0.99
C GLY A 139 -17.58 14.43 0.29
N GLU A 140 -17.58 13.60 1.34
CA GLU A 140 -18.12 13.91 2.67
C GLU A 140 -17.01 14.18 3.68
N THR A 141 -16.26 13.15 4.05
CA THR A 141 -15.18 13.21 5.04
C THR A 141 -13.80 12.88 4.47
N THR A 142 -13.75 12.41 3.22
CA THR A 142 -12.52 12.14 2.48
C THR A 142 -12.56 12.76 1.10
N TYR A 143 -11.41 12.83 0.43
CA TYR A 143 -11.29 13.44 -0.89
C TYR A 143 -12.23 12.80 -1.93
N SER A 144 -12.96 13.61 -2.67
CA SER A 144 -13.98 13.17 -3.64
C SER A 144 -13.45 12.27 -4.78
N GLY A 145 -12.17 12.41 -5.13
CA GLY A 145 -11.51 11.63 -6.17
C GLY A 145 -11.02 10.25 -5.74
N GLY A 146 -11.30 9.84 -4.49
CA GLY A 146 -10.86 8.57 -3.92
C GLY A 146 -9.50 8.65 -3.22
N ARG A 147 -9.05 7.52 -2.70
CA ARG A 147 -7.81 7.35 -1.94
C ARG A 147 -7.00 6.19 -2.48
N TYR A 148 -5.75 6.09 -2.02
CA TYR A 148 -4.79 5.09 -2.47
C TYR A 148 -4.24 4.29 -1.29
N LEU A 149 -3.88 3.04 -1.57
CA LEU A 149 -3.00 2.21 -0.75
C LEU A 149 -1.81 1.77 -1.59
N ASP A 150 -0.63 1.87 -1.00
CA ASP A 150 0.61 1.31 -1.55
C ASP A 150 0.80 -0.10 -1.01
N LEU A 151 0.97 -1.05 -1.90
CA LEU A 151 1.14 -2.45 -1.57
C LEU A 151 2.45 -2.98 -2.16
N ARG A 152 2.84 -4.18 -1.74
CA ARG A 152 3.95 -4.94 -2.32
C ARG A 152 3.45 -6.30 -2.79
N ILE A 153 4.11 -6.86 -3.80
CA ILE A 153 3.79 -8.22 -4.26
C ILE A 153 4.01 -9.18 -3.08
N PRO A 154 2.99 -9.91 -2.63
CA PRO A 154 3.15 -10.86 -1.55
C PRO A 154 3.89 -12.12 -2.01
N GLU A 155 4.48 -12.88 -1.08
CA GLU A 155 5.13 -14.15 -1.36
C GLU A 155 4.14 -15.28 -1.68
N GLY A 156 2.88 -15.15 -1.23
CA GLY A 156 1.81 -16.13 -1.39
C GLY A 156 0.55 -15.55 -2.03
N ASP A 157 -0.57 -16.14 -1.70
CA ASP A 157 -1.91 -15.80 -2.18
C ASP A 157 -2.73 -14.99 -1.16
N SER A 158 -2.08 -14.41 -0.16
CA SER A 158 -2.67 -13.57 0.88
C SER A 158 -1.91 -12.25 1.00
N ILE A 159 -2.65 -11.16 1.24
CA ILE A 159 -2.10 -9.84 1.46
C ILE A 159 -2.88 -9.11 2.57
N LEU A 160 -2.16 -8.39 3.43
CA LEU A 160 -2.79 -7.55 4.44
C LEU A 160 -3.18 -6.20 3.85
N LEU A 161 -4.45 -5.82 3.98
CA LEU A 161 -4.95 -4.48 3.65
C LEU A 161 -5.17 -3.71 4.93
N ASP A 162 -4.39 -2.68 5.14
CA ASP A 162 -4.54 -1.75 6.27
C ASP A 162 -5.06 -0.40 5.74
N PHE A 163 -6.39 -0.21 5.78
CA PHE A 163 -7.02 1.03 5.33
C PHE A 163 -6.67 2.23 6.21
N ASN A 164 -6.11 2.04 7.42
CA ASN A 164 -5.57 3.13 8.22
C ASN A 164 -4.34 3.80 7.57
N LYS A 165 -3.77 3.16 6.54
CA LYS A 165 -2.70 3.71 5.68
C LYS A 165 -3.24 4.34 4.39
N ALA A 166 -4.56 4.45 4.20
CA ALA A 166 -5.13 5.08 3.02
C ALA A 166 -4.81 6.58 2.99
N TYR A 167 -4.39 7.08 1.83
CA TYR A 167 -3.98 8.48 1.66
C TYR A 167 -4.60 9.11 0.41
N ASN A 168 -4.71 10.45 0.41
CA ASN A 168 -5.19 11.19 -0.74
C ASN A 168 -4.11 11.32 -1.83
N PRO A 169 -4.48 11.28 -3.12
CA PRO A 169 -3.57 11.66 -4.20
C PRO A 169 -3.06 13.09 -4.03
N TYR A 170 -1.83 13.37 -4.48
CA TYR A 170 -1.22 14.68 -4.33
C TYR A 170 -1.99 15.80 -5.04
N CYS A 171 -2.72 15.49 -6.11
CA CYS A 171 -3.58 16.45 -6.80
C CYS A 171 -4.76 16.95 -5.94
N ALA A 172 -5.07 16.28 -4.82
CA ALA A 172 -6.01 16.77 -3.83
C ALA A 172 -5.49 18.03 -3.11
N TYR A 173 -4.18 18.20 -3.05
CA TYR A 173 -3.51 19.30 -2.36
C TYR A 173 -2.87 20.31 -3.31
N ASN A 174 -2.51 19.88 -4.54
CA ASN A 174 -1.83 20.72 -5.51
C ASN A 174 -2.13 20.25 -6.93
N SER A 175 -2.82 21.07 -7.70
CA SER A 175 -3.25 20.76 -9.08
C SER A 175 -2.11 20.54 -10.08
N ASN A 176 -0.87 20.86 -9.72
CA ASN A 176 0.30 20.56 -10.55
C ASN A 176 0.64 19.06 -10.64
N PHE A 177 0.05 18.24 -9.75
CA PHE A 177 0.26 16.80 -9.77
C PHE A 177 -0.74 16.07 -10.67
N SER A 178 -0.21 15.17 -11.49
CA SER A 178 -0.98 14.26 -12.32
C SER A 178 -1.19 12.95 -11.59
N CYS A 179 -2.41 12.68 -11.15
CA CYS A 179 -2.76 11.51 -10.32
C CYS A 179 -3.66 10.54 -11.08
N PRO A 180 -3.43 9.22 -11.00
CA PRO A 180 -4.33 8.22 -11.55
C PRO A 180 -5.76 8.37 -11.02
N LYS A 181 -6.74 8.31 -11.90
CA LYS A 181 -8.16 8.26 -11.49
C LYS A 181 -8.49 6.85 -11.02
N VAL A 182 -9.33 6.75 -9.99
CA VAL A 182 -9.81 5.46 -9.52
C VAL A 182 -10.68 4.82 -10.61
N PRO A 183 -10.38 3.59 -11.05
CA PRO A 183 -11.26 2.85 -11.96
C PRO A 183 -12.60 2.55 -11.29
N ALA A 184 -13.69 2.58 -12.08
CA ALA A 184 -15.05 2.40 -11.56
C ALA A 184 -15.26 1.05 -10.84
N GLU A 185 -14.48 0.03 -11.22
CA GLU A 185 -14.53 -1.30 -10.61
C GLU A 185 -13.98 -1.32 -9.17
N ASN A 186 -13.21 -0.30 -8.78
CA ASN A 186 -12.63 -0.15 -7.45
C ASN A 186 -13.49 0.74 -6.53
N ASP A 187 -14.78 0.73 -6.72
CA ASP A 187 -15.74 1.46 -5.89
C ASP A 187 -16.34 0.57 -4.80
N LEU A 188 -16.00 0.82 -3.54
CA LEU A 188 -16.49 0.11 -2.38
C LEU A 188 -17.83 0.71 -1.91
N LYS A 189 -18.90 -0.09 -1.90
CA LYS A 189 -20.23 0.32 -1.42
C LYS A 189 -20.35 0.20 0.11
N ILE A 190 -19.36 0.75 0.80
CA ILE A 190 -19.24 0.82 2.25
C ILE A 190 -18.42 2.07 2.63
N ALA A 191 -18.62 2.62 3.82
CA ALA A 191 -17.80 3.70 4.34
C ALA A 191 -16.49 3.15 4.94
N ILE A 192 -15.35 3.64 4.49
CA ILE A 192 -14.04 3.33 5.03
C ILE A 192 -13.58 4.52 5.91
N SER A 193 -14.04 4.54 7.17
CA SER A 193 -13.67 5.58 8.14
C SER A 193 -12.29 5.30 8.75
N ALA A 194 -11.28 5.16 7.90
CA ALA A 194 -9.89 4.90 8.25
C ALA A 194 -8.95 5.67 7.29
N GLY A 195 -7.71 5.91 7.69
CA GLY A 195 -6.72 6.65 6.91
C GLY A 195 -6.95 8.17 6.92
N VAL A 196 -6.54 8.86 5.85
CA VAL A 196 -6.59 10.32 5.78
C VAL A 196 -8.01 10.83 5.55
N LYS A 197 -8.37 11.93 6.25
CA LYS A 197 -9.56 12.77 6.01
C LYS A 197 -9.24 13.91 5.03
N PHE A 198 -10.29 14.58 4.57
CA PHE A 198 -10.15 15.76 3.70
C PHE A 198 -11.10 16.88 4.15
#